data_10296e2c8a6be71f26d0c270e798e03d
#
_entry.id   10296e2c8a6be71f26d0c270e798e03d
#
_cell.length_a   1.000
_cell.length_b   1.000
_cell.length_c   1.000
_cell.angle_alpha   90.00
_cell.angle_beta   90.00
_cell.angle_gamma   90.00
#
_symmetry.space_group_name_H-M   'P 1'
#
loop_
_entity.id
_entity.type
_entity.pdbx_description
1 polymer ?
#
loop_
_entity_poly.entity_id
_entity_poly.type
_entity_poly.pdbx_seq_one_letter_code
_entity_poly.pdbx_strand_id
1 'polypeptide(L)'
;MFYKQLSPLALYLFALAAPDLVASQTSSPGAALTTPAAVQEAKGLNDWLRRMHEASKNRTYIGTYVVSSGGQMQSAKIWHVCEAGQQTERVETLTGIPRSTFRHNEKMVTFLPEQKLVRHEKREALNSFPEIVQSDDHRISDFYRLKLEGVERIAGVEADIALLIPKDAMRFGYRVWTEHKKGLVVKLQTLDVDGRVLEQAAFSELLMDAPVKMDKLLQMMGKVDGLRVEQPTLVKTTASAEGWRLPVSVAGFKPMSCYKRPASASAATGAPSPGPLVAEDSMQWVFSDGLASVSLFVEAYDRQRHTKESGMSMGATHTLTRQIGSYWLTAMGEVPMATLKQFVSGLERKK
;
A
#
# COMPACT_ATOMS: atom_id res chain seq x y z
N MET A 1 14.42 4.65 17.82
CA MET A 1 13.44 3.56 17.92
C MET A 1 12.34 3.88 16.91
N PHE A 2 12.39 3.27 15.73
CA PHE A 2 11.54 3.64 14.59
C PHE A 2 10.21 2.89 14.65
N TYR A 3 9.12 3.62 14.83
CA TYR A 3 7.77 3.07 14.70
C TYR A 3 7.27 3.28 13.28
N LYS A 4 7.17 2.17 12.53
CA LYS A 4 6.53 2.14 11.23
C LYS A 4 5.01 2.10 11.36
N GLN A 5 4.32 2.96 10.61
CA GLN A 5 2.96 2.65 10.20
C GLN A 5 3.01 1.42 9.29
N LEU A 6 2.49 0.32 9.77
CA LEU A 6 2.40 -0.91 9.04
C LEU A 6 1.24 -0.82 8.05
N SER A 7 1.57 -0.89 6.78
CA SER A 7 0.64 -1.52 5.85
C SER A 7 0.54 -3.00 6.23
N PRO A 8 -0.64 -3.54 6.40
CA PRO A 8 -0.79 -4.94 6.75
C PRO A 8 -0.57 -5.80 5.53
N LEU A 9 0.30 -6.78 5.63
CA LEU A 9 0.20 -8.00 4.82
C LEU A 9 1.49 -8.83 4.71
N ALA A 10 1.47 -10.00 5.19
CA ALA A 10 2.24 -11.14 4.72
C ALA A 10 2.25 -12.42 5.56
N LEU A 11 2.27 -13.65 5.05
CA LEU A 11 2.49 -14.95 5.70
C LEU A 11 3.16 -16.05 4.86
N TYR A 12 3.81 -17.00 5.46
CA TYR A 12 4.63 -18.07 4.89
C TYR A 12 3.90 -19.34 4.44
N LEU A 13 4.44 -20.10 3.46
CA LEU A 13 4.83 -21.49 3.58
C LEU A 13 5.53 -22.12 2.35
N PHE A 14 6.43 -23.01 2.62
CA PHE A 14 7.28 -23.99 1.92
C PHE A 14 6.60 -24.79 0.77
N ALA A 15 7.26 -25.44 -0.10
CA ALA A 15 8.57 -25.67 -0.67
C ALA A 15 8.47 -26.74 -1.78
N LEU A 16 9.52 -26.84 -2.53
CA LEU A 16 10.08 -27.96 -3.28
C LEU A 16 10.10 -27.87 -4.80
N ALA A 17 11.31 -28.09 -5.24
CA ALA A 17 11.90 -27.86 -6.53
C ALA A 17 11.81 -29.06 -7.50
N ALA A 18 12.01 -28.80 -8.78
CA ALA A 18 13.12 -29.27 -9.60
C ALA A 18 12.92 -28.91 -11.08
N PRO A 19 13.98 -28.91 -11.92
CA PRO A 19 14.11 -28.06 -13.09
C PRO A 19 13.89 -28.80 -14.41
N ASP A 20 13.71 -28.06 -15.51
CA ASP A 20 14.32 -28.42 -16.80
C ASP A 20 14.23 -27.30 -17.87
N LEU A 21 15.39 -26.96 -18.36
CA LEU A 21 15.98 -26.71 -19.67
C LEU A 21 15.21 -26.01 -20.80
N VAL A 22 15.64 -24.82 -21.08
CA VAL A 22 16.17 -24.14 -22.28
C VAL A 22 15.59 -24.47 -23.67
N ALA A 23 15.13 -23.40 -24.34
CA ALA A 23 15.37 -23.17 -25.76
C ALA A 23 15.29 -21.66 -26.06
N SER A 24 16.40 -21.08 -26.51
CA SER A 24 16.52 -19.70 -26.96
C SER A 24 15.97 -19.57 -28.39
N GLN A 25 15.10 -18.58 -28.61
CA GLN A 25 14.89 -18.04 -29.95
C GLN A 25 14.86 -16.51 -29.91
N THR A 26 15.80 -15.95 -30.64
CA THR A 26 15.92 -14.51 -30.95
C THR A 26 14.86 -14.11 -31.97
N SER A 27 14.07 -13.06 -31.69
CA SER A 27 13.24 -12.40 -32.68
C SER A 27 13.22 -10.89 -32.45
N SER A 28 13.36 -10.17 -33.55
CA SER A 28 13.40 -8.72 -33.71
C SER A 28 12.11 -8.00 -33.24
N PRO A 29 12.15 -6.67 -32.93
CA PRO A 29 10.99 -5.94 -32.45
C PRO A 29 10.05 -5.58 -33.62
N GLY A 30 9.05 -6.42 -33.84
CA GLY A 30 7.90 -6.11 -34.66
C GLY A 30 6.72 -5.69 -33.79
N ALA A 31 5.89 -4.76 -34.26
CA ALA A 31 4.67 -4.32 -33.58
C ALA A 31 3.85 -5.50 -33.06
N ALA A 32 3.65 -5.57 -31.76
CA ALA A 32 2.94 -6.66 -31.11
C ALA A 32 1.43 -6.61 -31.50
N LEU A 33 1.05 -7.41 -32.47
CA LEU A 33 -0.34 -7.77 -32.68
C LEU A 33 -0.80 -8.55 -31.45
N THR A 34 -1.69 -7.96 -30.65
CA THR A 34 -2.29 -8.60 -29.46
C THR A 34 -3.01 -9.87 -29.92
N THR A 35 -2.53 -11.03 -29.52
CA THR A 35 -3.17 -12.30 -29.85
C THR A 35 -4.50 -12.43 -29.11
N PRO A 36 -5.50 -13.16 -29.66
CA PRO A 36 -6.77 -13.39 -28.98
C PRO A 36 -6.61 -13.93 -27.56
N ALA A 37 -5.60 -14.76 -27.32
CA ALA A 37 -5.28 -15.30 -25.99
C ALA A 37 -4.84 -14.20 -25.00
N ALA A 38 -4.01 -13.23 -25.42
CA ALA A 38 -3.59 -12.13 -24.57
C ALA A 38 -4.74 -11.18 -24.21
N VAL A 39 -5.69 -10.97 -25.13
CA VAL A 39 -6.92 -10.20 -24.89
C VAL A 39 -7.81 -10.91 -23.88
N GLN A 40 -7.94 -12.22 -23.99
CA GLN A 40 -8.71 -13.05 -23.04
C GLN A 40 -8.10 -13.06 -21.65
N GLU A 41 -6.78 -13.17 -21.54
CA GLU A 41 -6.03 -13.13 -20.28
C GLU A 41 -6.16 -11.76 -19.60
N ALA A 42 -6.03 -10.66 -20.35
CA ALA A 42 -6.21 -9.31 -19.85
C ALA A 42 -7.63 -9.07 -19.34
N LYS A 43 -8.65 -9.55 -20.05
CA LYS A 43 -10.05 -9.47 -19.63
C LYS A 43 -10.27 -10.24 -18.32
N GLY A 44 -9.76 -11.46 -18.21
CA GLY A 44 -9.87 -12.28 -17.01
C GLY A 44 -9.23 -11.62 -15.78
N LEU A 45 -8.07 -10.99 -15.95
CA LEU A 45 -7.42 -10.22 -14.89
C LEU A 45 -8.29 -9.04 -14.43
N ASN A 46 -8.77 -8.22 -15.36
CA ASN A 46 -9.57 -7.04 -15.02
C ASN A 46 -10.91 -7.42 -14.34
N ASP A 47 -11.58 -8.47 -14.82
CA ASP A 47 -12.82 -8.97 -14.21
C ASP A 47 -12.57 -9.49 -12.78
N TRP A 48 -11.45 -10.19 -12.55
CA TRP A 48 -11.07 -10.68 -11.23
C TRP A 48 -10.75 -9.54 -10.27
N LEU A 49 -9.98 -8.54 -10.72
CA LEU A 49 -9.65 -7.36 -9.95
C LEU A 49 -10.91 -6.54 -9.58
N ARG A 50 -11.83 -6.36 -10.52
CA ARG A 50 -13.11 -5.69 -10.29
C ARG A 50 -13.95 -6.42 -9.25
N ARG A 51 -14.06 -7.76 -9.33
CA ARG A 51 -14.78 -8.58 -8.34
C ARG A 51 -14.23 -8.40 -6.92
N MET A 52 -12.91 -8.40 -6.75
CA MET A 52 -12.29 -8.14 -5.45
C MET A 52 -12.59 -6.73 -4.93
N HIS A 53 -12.47 -5.73 -5.79
CA HIS A 53 -12.74 -4.34 -5.45
C HIS A 53 -14.20 -4.14 -5.01
N GLU A 54 -15.15 -4.69 -5.75
CA GLU A 54 -16.57 -4.67 -5.38
C GLU A 54 -16.81 -5.38 -4.04
N ALA A 55 -16.16 -6.50 -3.81
CA ALA A 55 -16.29 -7.24 -2.55
C ALA A 55 -15.73 -6.44 -1.36
N SER A 56 -14.57 -5.79 -1.51
CA SER A 56 -13.99 -4.99 -0.44
C SER A 56 -14.83 -3.76 -0.07
N LYS A 57 -15.56 -3.20 -1.05
CA LYS A 57 -16.41 -2.02 -0.85
C LYS A 57 -17.80 -2.35 -0.29
N ASN A 58 -18.38 -3.46 -0.76
CA ASN A 58 -19.81 -3.71 -0.58
C ASN A 58 -20.13 -4.78 0.48
N ARG A 59 -19.14 -5.30 1.21
CA ARG A 59 -19.35 -6.33 2.23
C ARG A 59 -19.22 -5.77 3.63
N THR A 60 -20.10 -6.24 4.51
CA THR A 60 -19.98 -6.00 5.95
C THR A 60 -19.35 -7.22 6.60
N TYR A 61 -18.28 -7.02 7.37
CA TYR A 61 -17.58 -8.10 8.06
C TYR A 61 -16.86 -7.63 9.32
N ILE A 62 -16.60 -8.57 10.22
CA ILE A 62 -15.68 -8.45 11.34
C ILE A 62 -14.62 -9.54 11.16
N GLY A 63 -13.37 -9.22 11.38
CA GLY A 63 -12.31 -10.22 11.36
C GLY A 63 -11.14 -9.85 12.23
N THR A 64 -10.39 -10.87 12.63
CA THR A 64 -9.05 -10.72 13.19
C THR A 64 -8.07 -11.19 12.13
N TYR A 65 -7.10 -10.37 11.80
CA TYR A 65 -6.06 -10.74 10.85
C TYR A 65 -4.66 -10.63 11.45
N VAL A 66 -3.78 -11.45 10.95
CA VAL A 66 -2.37 -11.49 11.32
C VAL A 66 -1.54 -11.03 10.14
N VAL A 67 -0.57 -10.19 10.42
CA VAL A 67 0.44 -9.71 9.47
C VAL A 67 1.80 -10.24 9.88
N SER A 68 2.56 -10.79 8.94
CA SER A 68 3.95 -11.19 9.13
C SER A 68 4.81 -10.47 8.10
N SER A 69 5.81 -9.74 8.56
CA SER A 69 6.69 -8.92 7.72
C SER A 69 8.07 -8.79 8.39
N GLY A 70 9.13 -9.11 7.66
CA GLY A 70 10.50 -8.96 8.18
C GLY A 70 10.79 -9.75 9.46
N GLY A 71 10.18 -10.93 9.63
CA GLY A 71 10.35 -11.77 10.84
C GLY A 71 9.52 -11.31 12.05
N GLN A 72 8.68 -10.30 11.92
CA GLN A 72 7.76 -9.83 12.96
C GLN A 72 6.33 -10.22 12.63
N MET A 73 5.54 -10.51 13.67
CA MET A 73 4.12 -10.78 13.55
C MET A 73 3.32 -9.74 14.33
N GLN A 74 2.25 -9.27 13.71
CA GLN A 74 1.30 -8.36 14.33
C GLN A 74 -0.12 -8.81 14.04
N SER A 75 -1.04 -8.52 14.95
CA SER A 75 -2.45 -8.80 14.77
C SER A 75 -3.29 -7.54 14.96
N ALA A 76 -4.39 -7.49 14.22
CA ALA A 76 -5.36 -6.42 14.33
C ALA A 76 -6.77 -6.97 14.12
N LYS A 77 -7.74 -6.29 14.70
CA LYS A 77 -9.16 -6.55 14.49
C LYS A 77 -9.75 -5.47 13.61
N ILE A 78 -10.54 -5.89 12.62
CA ILE A 78 -11.21 -5.01 11.68
C ILE A 78 -12.73 -5.16 11.79
N TRP A 79 -13.42 -4.04 11.74
CA TRP A 79 -14.87 -3.93 11.52
C TRP A 79 -15.05 -3.12 10.26
N HIS A 80 -15.67 -3.70 9.28
CA HIS A 80 -15.99 -3.03 8.02
C HIS A 80 -17.50 -3.08 7.79
N VAL A 81 -18.08 -1.94 7.47
CA VAL A 81 -19.51 -1.82 7.18
C VAL A 81 -19.70 -0.95 5.93
N CYS A 82 -20.60 -1.41 5.06
CA CYS A 82 -21.06 -0.67 3.90
C CYS A 82 -22.58 -0.52 3.98
N GLU A 83 -23.06 0.71 3.98
CA GLU A 83 -24.50 1.06 4.01
C GLU A 83 -24.74 2.23 3.05
N ALA A 84 -25.73 2.12 2.18
CA ALA A 84 -26.14 3.16 1.23
C ALA A 84 -24.95 3.74 0.40
N GLY A 85 -24.02 2.89 0.00
CA GLY A 85 -22.83 3.31 -0.79
C GLY A 85 -21.73 4.01 0.01
N GLN A 86 -21.91 4.18 1.32
CA GLN A 86 -20.88 4.69 2.22
C GLN A 86 -20.14 3.55 2.91
N GLN A 87 -18.87 3.76 3.20
CA GLN A 87 -18.02 2.79 3.88
C GLN A 87 -17.51 3.37 5.19
N THR A 88 -17.54 2.55 6.22
CA THR A 88 -16.87 2.85 7.49
C THR A 88 -16.08 1.63 7.94
N GLU A 89 -14.84 1.88 8.30
CA GLU A 89 -13.93 0.86 8.78
C GLU A 89 -13.32 1.30 10.12
N ARG A 90 -13.17 0.34 11.02
CA ARG A 90 -12.34 0.50 12.23
C ARG A 90 -11.30 -0.60 12.24
N VAL A 91 -10.04 -0.24 12.38
CA VAL A 91 -8.94 -1.19 12.62
C VAL A 91 -8.34 -0.90 13.98
N GLU A 92 -8.25 -1.94 14.82
CA GLU A 92 -7.66 -1.87 16.15
C GLU A 92 -6.47 -2.81 16.24
N THR A 93 -5.29 -2.30 16.62
CA THR A 93 -4.10 -3.13 16.83
C THR A 93 -4.29 -3.97 18.09
N LEU A 94 -4.02 -5.27 18.00
CA LEU A 94 -4.06 -6.23 19.11
C LEU A 94 -2.67 -6.53 19.67
N THR A 95 -1.62 -6.18 18.93
CA THR A 95 -0.22 -6.33 19.33
C THR A 95 0.53 -5.00 19.22
N GLY A 96 1.52 -4.80 20.10
CA GLY A 96 2.31 -3.56 20.15
C GLY A 96 1.57 -2.41 20.82
N ILE A 97 1.88 -1.17 20.43
CA ILE A 97 1.26 0.03 21.01
C ILE A 97 -0.22 0.10 20.60
N PRO A 98 -1.13 0.28 21.56
CA PRO A 98 -2.55 0.42 21.29
C PRO A 98 -2.85 1.55 20.30
N ARG A 99 -3.55 1.23 19.23
CA ARG A 99 -3.98 2.19 18.22
C ARG A 99 -5.32 1.74 17.64
N SER A 100 -6.21 2.69 17.43
CA SER A 100 -7.47 2.47 16.71
C SER A 100 -7.58 3.48 15.58
N THR A 101 -7.71 3.01 14.35
CA THR A 101 -7.87 3.84 13.16
C THR A 101 -9.27 3.65 12.60
N PHE A 102 -10.00 4.74 12.44
CA PHE A 102 -11.28 4.78 11.76
C PHE A 102 -11.11 5.40 10.38
N ARG A 103 -11.79 4.83 9.41
CA ARG A 103 -11.96 5.42 8.09
C ARG A 103 -13.44 5.54 7.79
N HIS A 104 -13.87 6.71 7.35
CA HIS A 104 -15.20 6.93 6.79
C HIS A 104 -15.05 7.69 5.48
N ASN A 105 -15.26 7.00 4.38
CA ASN A 105 -14.96 7.50 3.04
C ASN A 105 -13.50 8.02 2.96
N GLU A 106 -13.31 9.33 2.71
CA GLU A 106 -11.98 9.96 2.65
C GLU A 106 -11.44 10.44 4.01
N LYS A 107 -12.26 10.42 5.05
CA LYS A 107 -11.82 10.85 6.39
C LYS A 107 -11.17 9.70 7.14
N MET A 108 -10.01 9.96 7.71
CA MET A 108 -9.32 9.03 8.58
C MET A 108 -9.08 9.68 9.95
N VAL A 109 -9.36 8.95 11.02
CA VAL A 109 -9.15 9.37 12.41
C VAL A 109 -8.40 8.28 13.14
N THR A 110 -7.19 8.60 13.60
CA THR A 110 -6.34 7.67 14.34
C THR A 110 -6.25 8.08 15.80
N PHE A 111 -6.65 7.19 16.68
CA PHE A 111 -6.55 7.33 18.14
C PHE A 111 -5.25 6.70 18.60
N LEU A 112 -4.47 7.44 19.39
CA LEU A 112 -3.21 7.06 19.99
C LEU A 112 -3.34 7.26 21.53
N PRO A 113 -3.93 6.29 22.25
CA PRO A 113 -4.33 6.47 23.64
C PRO A 113 -3.16 6.80 24.58
N GLU A 114 -2.01 6.15 24.41
CA GLU A 114 -0.81 6.39 25.22
C GLU A 114 -0.28 7.83 25.11
N GLN A 115 -0.54 8.49 23.96
CA GLN A 115 -0.16 9.87 23.71
C GLN A 115 -1.28 10.86 24.03
N LYS A 116 -2.46 10.37 24.44
CA LYS A 116 -3.68 11.17 24.58
C LYS A 116 -3.96 12.01 23.33
N LEU A 117 -3.77 11.40 22.14
CA LEU A 117 -3.77 12.08 20.86
C LEU A 117 -4.78 11.45 19.92
N VAL A 118 -5.52 12.30 19.21
CA VAL A 118 -6.31 11.93 18.01
C VAL A 118 -5.77 12.70 16.82
N ARG A 119 -5.49 11.98 15.75
CA ARG A 119 -5.04 12.58 14.48
C ARG A 119 -6.13 12.45 13.44
N HIS A 120 -6.54 13.59 12.89
CA HIS A 120 -7.45 13.67 11.76
C HIS A 120 -6.67 13.86 10.48
N GLU A 121 -6.88 12.99 9.50
CA GLU A 121 -6.24 13.07 8.19
C GLU A 121 -7.33 13.03 7.12
N LYS A 122 -7.20 13.88 6.11
CA LYS A 122 -7.94 13.72 4.86
C LYS A 122 -7.02 12.96 3.92
N ARG A 123 -7.35 11.71 3.66
CA ARG A 123 -6.60 10.88 2.73
C ARG A 123 -7.37 10.82 1.42
N GLU A 124 -6.77 11.28 0.34
CA GLU A 124 -7.14 10.76 -0.96
C GLU A 124 -6.79 9.27 -0.90
N ALA A 125 -7.73 8.41 -1.27
CA ALA A 125 -7.57 6.98 -1.18
C ALA A 125 -6.24 6.53 -1.83
N LEU A 126 -5.20 6.44 -1.01
CA LEU A 126 -3.99 5.74 -1.37
C LEU A 126 -4.30 4.27 -1.09
N ASN A 127 -4.45 3.54 -2.15
CA ASN A 127 -4.68 2.12 -2.25
C ASN A 127 -4.36 1.34 -0.97
N SER A 128 -5.39 1.01 -0.19
CA SER A 128 -5.31 -0.16 0.66
C SER A 128 -5.71 -1.33 -0.22
N PHE A 129 -4.80 -2.25 -0.43
CA PHE A 129 -5.06 -3.44 -1.25
C PHE A 129 -6.32 -4.14 -0.72
N PRO A 130 -7.27 -4.52 -1.59
CA PRO A 130 -7.19 -4.36 -3.03
C PRO A 130 -7.94 -3.12 -3.56
N GLU A 131 -7.65 -1.94 -3.06
CA GLU A 131 -8.19 -0.71 -3.60
C GLU A 131 -7.48 -0.38 -4.90
N ILE A 132 -7.85 -1.13 -5.96
CA ILE A 132 -7.42 -0.88 -7.31
C ILE A 132 -7.98 0.47 -7.69
N VAL A 133 -7.07 1.33 -8.12
CA VAL A 133 -7.38 2.65 -8.62
C VAL A 133 -8.68 2.64 -9.43
N GLN A 134 -9.61 3.51 -9.07
CA GLN A 134 -10.83 3.79 -9.83
C GLN A 134 -10.49 4.49 -11.16
N SER A 135 -9.64 3.93 -11.94
CA SER A 135 -9.39 4.39 -13.29
C SER A 135 -9.80 3.28 -14.23
N ASP A 136 -10.50 3.63 -15.30
CA ASP A 136 -10.70 2.76 -16.45
C ASP A 136 -9.37 2.40 -17.15
N ASP A 137 -8.27 2.51 -16.43
CA ASP A 137 -6.93 2.23 -16.93
C ASP A 137 -6.67 0.73 -16.86
N HIS A 138 -7.13 0.03 -17.87
CA HIS A 138 -6.95 -1.41 -18.08
C HIS A 138 -5.49 -1.87 -18.22
N ARG A 139 -4.51 -1.04 -17.85
CA ARG A 139 -3.07 -1.28 -18.07
C ARG A 139 -2.40 -2.15 -17.03
N ILE A 140 -3.09 -2.55 -15.95
CA ILE A 140 -2.53 -3.54 -15.00
C ILE A 140 -2.16 -4.82 -15.76
N SER A 141 -2.97 -5.21 -16.76
CA SER A 141 -2.68 -6.33 -17.63
C SER A 141 -1.42 -6.16 -18.50
N ASP A 142 -0.91 -4.95 -18.70
CA ASP A 142 0.37 -4.72 -19.39
C ASP A 142 1.56 -5.16 -18.53
N PHE A 143 1.41 -5.11 -17.21
CA PHE A 143 2.47 -5.34 -16.24
C PHE A 143 2.33 -6.62 -15.43
N TYR A 144 1.14 -7.23 -15.40
CA TYR A 144 0.89 -8.47 -14.66
C TYR A 144 0.14 -9.49 -15.51
N ARG A 145 0.33 -10.76 -15.17
CA ARG A 145 -0.47 -11.89 -15.62
C ARG A 145 -1.18 -12.52 -14.45
N LEU A 146 -2.41 -12.98 -14.66
CA LEU A 146 -3.19 -13.75 -13.70
C LEU A 146 -3.00 -15.25 -13.96
N LYS A 147 -2.72 -16.01 -12.91
CA LYS A 147 -2.75 -17.48 -12.93
C LYS A 147 -3.61 -17.95 -11.76
N LEU A 148 -4.62 -18.76 -12.03
CA LEU A 148 -5.40 -19.43 -10.99
C LEU A 148 -4.63 -20.67 -10.51
N GLU A 149 -4.54 -20.91 -9.21
CA GLU A 149 -3.74 -21.99 -8.61
C GLU A 149 -4.59 -23.05 -7.88
N GLY A 150 -5.89 -22.82 -7.70
CA GLY A 150 -6.77 -23.78 -7.04
C GLY A 150 -7.57 -23.14 -5.90
N VAL A 151 -7.87 -23.95 -4.88
CA VAL A 151 -8.74 -23.57 -3.75
C VAL A 151 -8.09 -24.02 -2.44
N GLU A 152 -8.22 -23.21 -1.40
CA GLU A 152 -7.76 -23.49 -0.04
C GLU A 152 -8.77 -22.99 0.99
N ARG A 153 -8.76 -23.55 2.20
CA ARG A 153 -9.60 -23.07 3.29
C ARG A 153 -8.83 -22.08 4.17
N ILE A 154 -9.32 -20.83 4.28
CA ILE A 154 -8.72 -19.75 5.10
C ILE A 154 -9.76 -19.20 6.06
N ALA A 155 -9.44 -19.07 7.34
CA ALA A 155 -10.33 -18.54 8.38
C ALA A 155 -11.74 -19.19 8.37
N GLY A 156 -11.81 -20.47 8.04
CA GLY A 156 -13.08 -21.22 8.00
C GLY A 156 -13.85 -21.12 6.68
N VAL A 157 -13.44 -20.30 5.72
CA VAL A 157 -14.09 -20.14 4.41
C VAL A 157 -13.27 -20.76 3.29
N GLU A 158 -13.93 -21.21 2.23
CA GLU A 158 -13.31 -21.66 0.98
C GLU A 158 -12.85 -20.44 0.19
N ALA A 159 -11.63 -20.47 -0.34
CA ALA A 159 -11.02 -19.36 -1.04
C ALA A 159 -10.29 -19.80 -2.31
N ASP A 160 -10.56 -19.10 -3.41
CA ASP A 160 -9.86 -19.27 -4.68
C ASP A 160 -8.46 -18.63 -4.60
N ILE A 161 -7.46 -19.33 -5.10
CA ILE A 161 -6.07 -18.87 -5.12
C ILE A 161 -5.74 -18.31 -6.50
N ALA A 162 -5.27 -17.07 -6.53
CA ALA A 162 -4.80 -16.41 -7.72
C ALA A 162 -3.39 -15.87 -7.54
N LEU A 163 -2.53 -16.07 -8.53
CA LEU A 163 -1.17 -15.55 -8.58
C LEU A 163 -1.11 -14.44 -9.62
N LEU A 164 -0.74 -13.23 -9.19
CA LEU A 164 -0.40 -12.11 -10.04
C LEU A 164 1.12 -12.12 -10.28
N ILE A 165 1.50 -12.47 -11.49
CA ILE A 165 2.89 -12.60 -11.89
C ILE A 165 3.32 -11.31 -12.59
N PRO A 166 4.32 -10.58 -12.08
CA PRO A 166 4.84 -9.42 -12.78
C PRO A 166 5.50 -9.82 -14.10
N LYS A 167 5.36 -8.99 -15.13
CA LYS A 167 5.96 -9.17 -16.45
C LYS A 167 7.37 -8.56 -16.56
N ASP A 168 7.81 -7.85 -15.52
CA ASP A 168 9.14 -7.24 -15.42
C ASP A 168 9.70 -7.37 -13.99
N ALA A 169 10.94 -6.92 -13.79
CA ALA A 169 11.63 -6.95 -12.49
C ALA A 169 11.43 -5.66 -11.66
N MET A 170 10.52 -4.76 -12.07
CA MET A 170 10.27 -3.48 -11.40
C MET A 170 9.18 -3.54 -10.34
N ARG A 171 8.53 -4.69 -10.16
CA ARG A 171 7.39 -4.89 -9.26
C ARG A 171 7.40 -6.27 -8.62
N PHE A 172 6.76 -6.37 -7.48
CA PHE A 172 6.56 -7.65 -6.80
C PHE A 172 5.38 -8.42 -7.36
N GLY A 173 5.40 -9.73 -7.19
CA GLY A 173 4.25 -10.59 -7.44
C GLY A 173 3.32 -10.64 -6.23
N TYR A 174 2.09 -11.09 -6.46
CA TYR A 174 1.11 -11.27 -5.39
C TYR A 174 0.42 -12.62 -5.53
N ARG A 175 0.30 -13.37 -4.42
CA ARG A 175 -0.59 -14.51 -4.33
C ARG A 175 -1.76 -14.14 -3.43
N VAL A 176 -2.97 -14.26 -3.94
CA VAL A 176 -4.19 -13.73 -3.32
C VAL A 176 -5.20 -14.84 -3.15
N TRP A 177 -5.79 -14.94 -1.98
CA TRP A 177 -6.90 -15.83 -1.67
C TRP A 177 -8.15 -15.00 -1.54
N THR A 178 -9.13 -15.27 -2.40
CA THR A 178 -10.43 -14.58 -2.36
C THR A 178 -11.52 -15.56 -1.97
N GLU A 179 -12.36 -15.20 -1.01
CA GLU A 179 -13.50 -16.02 -0.63
C GLU A 179 -14.34 -16.38 -1.88
N HIS A 180 -14.61 -17.66 -2.04
CA HIS A 180 -15.10 -18.27 -3.29
C HIS A 180 -16.40 -17.65 -3.83
N LYS A 181 -17.36 -17.36 -2.95
CA LYS A 181 -18.70 -16.89 -3.35
C LYS A 181 -18.75 -15.37 -3.54
N LYS A 182 -18.12 -14.62 -2.66
CA LYS A 182 -18.26 -13.16 -2.53
C LYS A 182 -17.05 -12.39 -3.03
N GLY A 183 -15.87 -13.03 -3.14
CA GLY A 183 -14.64 -12.43 -3.65
C GLY A 183 -13.87 -11.57 -2.65
N LEU A 184 -14.20 -11.59 -1.34
CA LEU A 184 -13.44 -10.88 -0.33
C LEU A 184 -12.04 -11.48 -0.21
N VAL A 185 -11.00 -10.64 -0.18
CA VAL A 185 -9.63 -11.11 0.07
C VAL A 185 -9.52 -11.57 1.52
N VAL A 186 -9.14 -12.83 1.69
CA VAL A 186 -9.00 -13.46 3.02
C VAL A 186 -7.55 -13.75 3.39
N LYS A 187 -6.66 -13.80 2.38
CA LYS A 187 -5.21 -13.90 2.56
C LYS A 187 -4.52 -13.29 1.34
N LEU A 188 -3.39 -12.64 1.56
CA LEU A 188 -2.56 -12.05 0.51
C LEU A 188 -1.07 -12.28 0.85
N GLN A 189 -0.25 -12.58 -0.11
CA GLN A 189 1.20 -12.65 -0.03
C GLN A 189 1.83 -11.71 -1.05
N THR A 190 2.84 -10.95 -0.64
CA THR A 190 3.73 -10.24 -1.55
C THR A 190 4.96 -11.08 -1.78
N LEU A 191 5.28 -11.33 -3.05
CA LEU A 191 6.34 -12.22 -3.49
C LEU A 191 7.47 -11.43 -4.14
N ASP A 192 8.72 -11.79 -3.83
CA ASP A 192 9.87 -11.23 -4.54
C ASP A 192 9.98 -11.79 -5.98
N VAL A 193 11.03 -11.37 -6.69
CA VAL A 193 11.29 -11.80 -8.07
C VAL A 193 11.62 -13.30 -8.18
N ASP A 194 12.03 -13.93 -7.08
CA ASP A 194 12.32 -15.36 -7.00
C ASP A 194 11.11 -16.16 -6.48
N GLY A 195 9.97 -15.51 -6.25
CA GLY A 195 8.76 -16.13 -5.72
C GLY A 195 8.76 -16.38 -4.21
N ARG A 196 9.76 -15.86 -3.47
CA ARG A 196 9.80 -15.95 -2.00
C ARG A 196 8.82 -14.95 -1.39
N VAL A 197 8.17 -15.36 -0.31
CA VAL A 197 7.24 -14.51 0.42
C VAL A 197 8.02 -13.46 1.23
N LEU A 198 7.84 -12.20 0.88
CA LEU A 198 8.38 -11.06 1.61
C LEU A 198 7.49 -10.65 2.76
N GLU A 199 6.23 -10.77 2.52
CA GLU A 199 5.21 -10.24 3.40
C GLU A 199 3.87 -10.98 3.20
N GLN A 200 3.01 -11.11 4.29
CA GLN A 200 1.69 -11.76 4.20
C GLN A 200 0.71 -11.24 5.25
N ALA A 201 -0.58 -11.10 4.91
CA ALA A 201 -1.69 -11.03 5.84
C ALA A 201 -2.70 -12.14 5.59
N ALA A 202 -3.30 -12.61 6.65
CA ALA A 202 -4.41 -13.52 6.57
C ALA A 202 -5.39 -13.29 7.72
N PHE A 203 -6.66 -13.45 7.44
CA PHE A 203 -7.63 -13.58 8.52
C PHE A 203 -7.36 -14.88 9.28
N SER A 204 -7.29 -14.78 10.60
CA SER A 204 -7.35 -15.91 11.52
C SER A 204 -8.79 -16.20 11.93
N GLU A 205 -9.63 -15.17 11.92
CA GLU A 205 -11.06 -15.24 12.22
C GLU A 205 -11.81 -14.27 11.30
N LEU A 206 -12.92 -14.71 10.69
CA LEU A 206 -13.72 -13.89 9.80
C LEU A 206 -15.20 -14.21 9.94
N LEU A 207 -16.00 -13.20 10.28
CA LEU A 207 -17.44 -13.24 10.28
C LEU A 207 -17.98 -12.35 9.16
N MET A 208 -18.41 -12.96 8.08
CA MET A 208 -19.06 -12.28 6.97
C MET A 208 -20.50 -11.92 7.33
N ASP A 209 -20.99 -10.82 6.74
CA ASP A 209 -22.35 -10.29 6.96
C ASP A 209 -22.64 -10.05 8.46
N ALA A 210 -21.61 -9.61 9.19
CA ALA A 210 -21.66 -9.37 10.62
C ALA A 210 -22.65 -8.23 10.96
N PRO A 211 -23.34 -8.28 12.13
CA PRO A 211 -24.32 -7.28 12.52
C PRO A 211 -23.64 -5.99 13.04
N VAL A 212 -22.79 -5.37 12.20
CA VAL A 212 -22.14 -4.10 12.48
C VAL A 212 -23.00 -2.95 11.96
N LYS A 213 -23.18 -1.92 12.77
CA LYS A 213 -23.92 -0.71 12.39
C LYS A 213 -22.95 0.44 12.17
N MET A 214 -23.10 1.14 11.05
CA MET A 214 -22.29 2.30 10.67
C MET A 214 -22.36 3.40 11.73
N ASP A 215 -23.55 3.75 12.18
CA ASP A 215 -23.75 4.80 13.20
C ASP A 215 -22.94 4.57 14.46
N LYS A 216 -22.82 3.30 14.90
CA LYS A 216 -22.03 2.96 16.08
C LYS A 216 -20.54 3.22 15.87
N LEU A 217 -20.01 2.89 14.69
CA LEU A 217 -18.60 3.17 14.35
C LEU A 217 -18.37 4.68 14.22
N LEU A 218 -19.29 5.42 13.60
CA LEU A 218 -19.21 6.88 13.48
C LEU A 218 -19.28 7.57 14.84
N GLN A 219 -20.15 7.12 15.74
CA GLN A 219 -20.22 7.61 17.12
C GLN A 219 -18.89 7.40 17.85
N MET A 220 -18.26 6.22 17.68
CA MET A 220 -16.94 5.94 18.27
C MET A 220 -15.85 6.81 17.65
N MET A 221 -15.88 7.04 16.34
CA MET A 221 -14.94 7.88 15.61
C MET A 221 -14.99 9.34 16.10
N GLY A 222 -16.15 9.82 16.55
CA GLY A 222 -16.36 11.18 17.07
C GLY A 222 -16.00 11.38 18.55
N LYS A 223 -15.68 10.32 19.31
CA LYS A 223 -15.35 10.43 20.75
C LYS A 223 -13.91 10.89 20.97
N VAL A 224 -13.71 12.19 20.98
CA VAL A 224 -12.38 12.83 21.14
C VAL A 224 -12.19 13.50 22.50
N ASP A 225 -13.14 13.34 23.42
CA ASP A 225 -13.14 14.02 24.74
C ASP A 225 -11.86 13.71 25.53
N GLY A 226 -11.22 14.76 26.03
CA GLY A 226 -9.98 14.68 26.81
C GLY A 226 -8.73 14.32 26.00
N LEU A 227 -8.82 14.28 24.69
CA LEU A 227 -7.69 14.00 23.80
C LEU A 227 -7.24 15.26 23.04
N ARG A 228 -5.94 15.39 22.81
CA ARG A 228 -5.40 16.42 21.92
C ARG A 228 -5.72 16.04 20.47
N VAL A 229 -6.29 16.96 19.73
CA VAL A 229 -6.59 16.76 18.31
C VAL A 229 -5.51 17.38 17.44
N GLU A 230 -4.89 16.59 16.60
CA GLU A 230 -3.96 17.03 15.55
C GLU A 230 -4.62 16.88 14.18
N GLN A 231 -4.53 17.90 13.36
CA GLN A 231 -4.99 17.87 11.98
C GLN A 231 -3.86 18.41 11.09
N PRO A 232 -2.98 17.54 10.59
CA PRO A 232 -1.91 17.94 9.69
C PRO A 232 -2.49 18.62 8.44
N THR A 233 -2.01 19.81 8.15
CA THR A 233 -2.39 20.51 6.92
C THR A 233 -1.52 20.01 5.77
N LEU A 234 -2.14 19.36 4.79
CA LEU A 234 -1.50 19.02 3.52
C LEU A 234 -2.04 19.93 2.43
N VAL A 235 -1.16 20.61 1.73
CA VAL A 235 -1.53 21.49 0.61
C VAL A 235 -1.28 20.73 -0.68
N LYS A 236 -2.30 20.55 -1.50
CA LYS A 236 -2.16 19.92 -2.83
C LYS A 236 -1.32 20.84 -3.71
N THR A 237 -0.32 20.25 -4.35
CA THR A 237 0.63 20.95 -5.23
C THR A 237 1.01 20.08 -6.42
N THR A 238 2.03 20.49 -7.17
CA THR A 238 2.64 19.67 -8.21
C THR A 238 4.17 19.67 -8.01
N ALA A 239 4.83 18.58 -8.36
CA ALA A 239 6.29 18.51 -8.29
C ALA A 239 6.96 19.65 -9.06
N SER A 240 6.35 20.03 -10.18
CA SER A 240 6.81 21.17 -11.01
C SER A 240 6.75 22.51 -10.28
N ALA A 241 5.69 22.78 -9.52
CA ALA A 241 5.54 24.00 -8.71
C ALA A 241 6.55 24.02 -7.55
N GLU A 242 6.86 22.87 -6.99
CA GLU A 242 7.90 22.72 -5.94
C GLU A 242 9.32 22.66 -6.53
N GLY A 243 9.47 22.83 -7.85
CA GLY A 243 10.75 22.87 -8.54
C GLY A 243 11.37 21.50 -8.79
N TRP A 244 10.60 20.44 -8.89
CA TRP A 244 11.06 19.08 -9.16
C TRP A 244 10.51 18.55 -10.48
N ARG A 245 11.23 17.62 -11.10
CA ARG A 245 10.81 16.90 -12.29
C ARG A 245 11.34 15.48 -12.28
N LEU A 246 10.63 14.58 -12.95
CA LEU A 246 11.05 13.21 -13.24
C LEU A 246 11.00 13.05 -14.77
N PRO A 247 12.07 13.38 -15.50
CA PRO A 247 12.09 13.39 -16.98
C PRO A 247 11.87 12.01 -17.57
N VAL A 248 12.37 10.97 -16.91
CA VAL A 248 12.22 9.57 -17.31
C VAL A 248 11.22 8.91 -16.38
N SER A 249 10.08 8.50 -16.91
CA SER A 249 9.08 7.77 -16.14
C SER A 249 9.55 6.34 -15.86
N VAL A 250 9.25 5.83 -14.67
CA VAL A 250 9.40 4.40 -14.36
C VAL A 250 8.23 3.66 -14.99
N ALA A 251 8.51 2.64 -15.79
CA ALA A 251 7.49 1.94 -16.58
C ALA A 251 6.30 1.46 -15.74
N GLY A 252 5.09 1.85 -16.15
CA GLY A 252 3.82 1.54 -15.49
C GLY A 252 3.46 2.45 -14.33
N PHE A 253 4.39 3.13 -13.69
CA PHE A 253 4.09 4.03 -12.58
C PHE A 253 3.64 5.40 -13.06
N LYS A 254 2.47 5.83 -12.61
CA LYS A 254 1.90 7.16 -12.88
C LYS A 254 1.91 8.02 -11.62
N PRO A 255 2.10 9.35 -11.75
CA PRO A 255 1.90 10.26 -10.64
C PRO A 255 0.42 10.27 -10.24
N MET A 256 0.15 10.02 -8.96
CA MET A 256 -1.20 9.98 -8.38
C MET A 256 -1.51 11.28 -7.64
N SER A 257 -0.61 11.71 -6.78
CA SER A 257 -0.80 12.91 -5.97
C SER A 257 0.54 13.55 -5.60
N CYS A 258 0.49 14.86 -5.38
CA CYS A 258 1.61 15.62 -4.85
C CYS A 258 1.10 16.59 -3.80
N TYR A 259 1.69 16.53 -2.61
CA TYR A 259 1.35 17.37 -1.48
C TYR A 259 2.58 18.04 -0.90
N LYS A 260 2.38 19.24 -0.40
CA LYS A 260 3.32 19.93 0.46
C LYS A 260 2.76 19.95 1.89
N ARG A 261 3.64 19.66 2.84
CA ARG A 261 3.39 19.90 4.27
C ARG A 261 4.06 21.22 4.62
N PRO A 262 3.33 22.33 4.76
CA PRO A 262 3.92 23.61 5.13
C PRO A 262 4.53 23.50 6.54
N ALA A 263 5.57 24.28 6.80
CA ALA A 263 6.10 24.48 8.12
C ALA A 263 4.97 24.98 9.03
N SER A 264 4.63 24.18 10.04
CA SER A 264 3.58 24.56 10.97
C SER A 264 4.16 25.51 12.01
N ALA A 265 3.46 26.59 12.32
CA ALA A 265 3.80 27.48 13.41
C ALA A 265 3.79 26.79 14.80
N SER A 266 3.45 25.52 14.87
CA SER A 266 3.33 24.70 16.07
C SER A 266 4.60 23.92 16.43
N ALA A 267 5.73 24.13 15.76
CA ALA A 267 7.02 23.50 16.09
C ALA A 267 7.60 23.91 17.48
N ALA A 268 6.89 24.75 18.22
CA ALA A 268 7.32 25.22 19.54
C ALA A 268 7.16 24.20 20.69
N THR A 269 6.53 23.06 20.45
CA THR A 269 6.37 22.01 21.47
C THR A 269 7.05 20.72 21.02
N GLY A 270 8.33 20.56 21.35
CA GLY A 270 9.23 19.46 20.99
C GLY A 270 8.80 18.01 21.31
N ALA A 271 7.57 17.65 21.04
CA ALA A 271 7.08 16.30 21.16
C ALA A 271 7.33 15.53 19.85
N PRO A 272 8.01 14.35 19.89
CA PRO A 272 8.25 13.54 18.70
C PRO A 272 6.93 13.07 18.10
N SER A 273 6.71 13.37 16.83
CA SER A 273 5.55 12.91 16.07
C SER A 273 5.72 11.41 15.75
N PRO A 274 4.75 10.53 16.06
CA PRO A 274 4.86 9.10 15.78
C PRO A 274 4.40 8.75 14.35
N GLY A 275 4.92 9.44 13.38
CA GLY A 275 4.79 9.13 11.95
C GLY A 275 6.18 8.99 11.32
N PRO A 276 6.32 8.62 10.04
CA PRO A 276 7.60 8.81 9.38
C PRO A 276 7.99 10.26 9.60
N LEU A 277 9.25 10.46 10.05
CA LEU A 277 9.81 11.79 10.37
C LEU A 277 9.91 12.61 9.07
N VAL A 278 8.77 13.04 8.55
CA VAL A 278 8.69 13.95 7.42
C VAL A 278 8.75 15.35 8.00
N ALA A 279 9.81 16.06 7.67
CA ALA A 279 10.03 17.42 8.15
C ALA A 279 8.89 18.36 7.74
N GLU A 280 8.70 19.39 8.51
CA GLU A 280 7.97 20.56 8.08
C GLU A 280 8.61 21.12 6.80
N ASP A 281 7.79 21.66 5.92
CA ASP A 281 8.17 22.12 4.58
C ASP A 281 8.71 21.01 3.65
N SER A 282 8.08 19.82 3.73
CA SER A 282 8.40 18.68 2.89
C SER A 282 7.37 18.50 1.78
N MET A 283 7.83 18.03 0.62
CA MET A 283 6.98 17.58 -0.48
C MET A 283 6.84 16.05 -0.44
N GLN A 284 5.64 15.55 -0.63
CA GLN A 284 5.36 14.14 -0.90
C GLN A 284 4.80 13.99 -2.31
N TRP A 285 5.44 13.19 -3.14
CA TRP A 285 4.97 12.86 -4.49
C TRP A 285 4.77 11.35 -4.59
N VAL A 286 3.55 10.94 -4.91
CA VAL A 286 3.12 9.54 -4.93
C VAL A 286 2.90 9.06 -6.34
N PHE A 287 3.39 7.86 -6.61
CA PHE A 287 3.22 7.13 -7.88
C PHE A 287 2.58 5.77 -7.62
N SER A 288 1.82 5.26 -8.58
CA SER A 288 1.29 3.89 -8.54
C SER A 288 1.23 3.29 -9.94
N ASP A 289 1.34 1.95 -9.99
CA ASP A 289 1.08 1.15 -11.19
C ASP A 289 -0.31 0.50 -11.17
N GLY A 290 -1.11 0.83 -10.13
CA GLY A 290 -2.43 0.27 -9.86
C GLY A 290 -2.44 -0.78 -8.75
N LEU A 291 -1.32 -1.44 -8.46
CA LEU A 291 -1.15 -2.44 -7.38
C LEU A 291 -0.09 -2.02 -6.37
N ALA A 292 1.05 -1.56 -6.85
CA ALA A 292 2.14 -1.06 -6.02
C ALA A 292 2.17 0.47 -6.00
N SER A 293 2.73 1.05 -4.94
CA SER A 293 2.94 2.49 -4.83
C SER A 293 4.35 2.85 -4.40
N VAL A 294 4.81 4.01 -4.87
CA VAL A 294 6.08 4.62 -4.48
C VAL A 294 5.82 6.05 -4.04
N SER A 295 6.28 6.41 -2.85
CA SER A 295 6.25 7.78 -2.32
C SER A 295 7.67 8.36 -2.32
N LEU A 296 7.83 9.53 -2.91
CA LEU A 296 9.04 10.34 -2.84
C LEU A 296 8.80 11.49 -1.87
N PHE A 297 9.57 11.52 -0.77
CA PHE A 297 9.56 12.62 0.19
C PHE A 297 10.80 13.45 -0.04
N VAL A 298 10.62 14.75 -0.25
CA VAL A 298 11.71 15.71 -0.45
C VAL A 298 11.61 16.79 0.61
N GLU A 299 12.68 16.98 1.34
CA GLU A 299 12.79 17.96 2.40
C GLU A 299 14.16 18.69 2.36
N ALA A 300 14.29 19.81 3.04
CA ALA A 300 15.57 20.47 3.17
C ALA A 300 16.59 19.56 3.89
N TYR A 301 17.83 19.54 3.40
CA TYR A 301 18.88 18.76 4.03
C TYR A 301 19.23 19.33 5.41
N ASP A 302 19.18 18.48 6.43
CA ASP A 302 19.58 18.78 7.79
C ASP A 302 20.68 17.81 8.22
N ARG A 303 21.87 18.35 8.50
CA ARG A 303 23.06 17.57 8.84
C ARG A 303 22.90 16.75 10.15
N GLN A 304 22.06 17.19 11.05
CA GLN A 304 21.84 16.49 12.33
C GLN A 304 20.90 15.29 12.17
N ARG A 305 19.94 15.37 11.23
CA ARG A 305 18.95 14.32 10.98
C ARG A 305 19.37 13.38 9.83
N HIS A 306 19.98 13.92 8.81
CA HIS A 306 20.34 13.21 7.57
C HIS A 306 21.82 12.83 7.60
N THR A 307 22.14 11.77 8.33
CA THR A 307 23.54 11.41 8.61
C THR A 307 24.18 10.57 7.50
N LYS A 308 23.43 9.72 6.82
CA LYS A 308 23.96 8.81 5.79
C LYS A 308 22.89 8.37 4.80
N GLU A 309 23.23 8.42 3.50
CA GLU A 309 22.46 7.74 2.46
C GLU A 309 22.41 6.24 2.74
N SER A 310 21.24 5.65 2.63
CA SER A 310 21.03 4.24 2.94
C SER A 310 19.90 3.62 2.15
N GLY A 311 20.01 2.32 1.91
CA GLY A 311 18.90 1.47 1.49
C GLY A 311 18.50 0.54 2.64
N MET A 312 17.20 0.41 2.89
CA MET A 312 16.66 -0.46 3.93
C MET A 312 15.47 -1.23 3.38
N SER A 313 15.34 -2.48 3.82
CA SER A 313 14.22 -3.35 3.49
C SER A 313 13.58 -3.87 4.77
N MET A 314 12.25 -3.86 4.83
CA MET A 314 11.48 -4.50 5.89
C MET A 314 10.26 -5.16 5.27
N GLY A 315 10.29 -6.49 5.17
CA GLY A 315 9.31 -7.23 4.37
C GLY A 315 9.31 -6.75 2.92
N ALA A 316 8.15 -6.47 2.38
CA ALA A 316 7.97 -5.93 1.03
C ALA A 316 8.29 -4.43 0.90
N THR A 317 8.33 -3.69 2.02
CA THR A 317 8.60 -2.25 1.97
C THR A 317 10.09 -1.97 1.91
N HIS A 318 10.52 -1.33 0.84
CA HIS A 318 11.86 -0.80 0.67
C HIS A 318 11.89 0.70 0.87
N THR A 319 13.00 1.21 1.41
CA THR A 319 13.28 2.64 1.57
C THR A 319 14.67 2.91 1.05
N LEU A 320 14.82 3.99 0.29
CA LEU A 320 16.11 4.45 -0.23
C LEU A 320 16.23 5.95 0.05
N THR A 321 17.32 6.37 0.67
CA THR A 321 17.59 7.78 0.97
C THR A 321 18.78 8.28 0.17
N ARG A 322 18.71 9.54 -0.28
CA ARG A 322 19.78 10.21 -1.03
C ARG A 322 19.77 11.72 -0.81
N GLN A 323 20.94 12.31 -0.78
CA GLN A 323 21.10 13.76 -0.83
C GLN A 323 21.12 14.24 -2.29
N ILE A 324 20.33 15.28 -2.59
CA ILE A 324 20.28 15.95 -3.90
C ILE A 324 20.53 17.44 -3.67
N GLY A 325 21.78 17.89 -3.80
CA GLY A 325 22.16 19.27 -3.47
C GLY A 325 21.86 19.62 -2.01
N SER A 326 21.04 20.64 -1.78
CA SER A 326 20.58 21.08 -0.46
C SER A 326 19.31 20.37 0.04
N TYR A 327 18.92 19.27 -0.59
CA TYR A 327 17.73 18.53 -0.26
C TYR A 327 18.05 17.09 0.12
N TRP A 328 17.15 16.51 0.94
CA TRP A 328 17.15 15.09 1.26
C TRP A 328 15.94 14.43 0.62
N LEU A 329 16.19 13.38 -0.14
CA LEU A 329 15.17 12.54 -0.75
C LEU A 329 15.05 11.23 0.03
N THR A 330 13.83 10.88 0.40
CA THR A 330 13.46 9.54 0.86
C THR A 330 12.45 8.94 -0.11
N ALA A 331 12.85 7.89 -0.82
CA ALA A 331 11.94 7.08 -1.62
C ALA A 331 11.51 5.85 -0.83
N MET A 332 10.21 5.56 -0.80
CA MET A 332 9.64 4.42 -0.08
C MET A 332 8.54 3.76 -0.91
N GLY A 333 8.48 2.43 -0.91
CA GLY A 333 7.42 1.70 -1.60
C GLY A 333 7.51 0.19 -1.42
N GLU A 334 6.43 -0.49 -1.75
CA GLU A 334 6.36 -1.96 -1.83
C GLU A 334 6.75 -2.41 -3.24
N VAL A 335 8.00 -2.15 -3.58
CA VAL A 335 8.59 -2.44 -4.89
C VAL A 335 10.04 -2.90 -4.72
N PRO A 336 10.62 -3.64 -5.68
CA PRO A 336 12.03 -3.97 -5.66
C PRO A 336 12.94 -2.75 -5.50
N MET A 337 14.08 -2.91 -4.82
CA MET A 337 15.04 -1.83 -4.59
C MET A 337 15.53 -1.19 -5.92
N ALA A 338 15.57 -1.97 -7.01
CA ALA A 338 15.90 -1.48 -8.35
C ALA A 338 14.93 -0.39 -8.83
N THR A 339 13.65 -0.54 -8.52
CA THR A 339 12.60 0.43 -8.85
C THR A 339 12.81 1.74 -8.09
N LEU A 340 13.07 1.68 -6.78
CA LEU A 340 13.39 2.88 -6.00
C LEU A 340 14.64 3.58 -6.53
N LYS A 341 15.67 2.81 -6.94
CA LYS A 341 16.88 3.38 -7.56
C LYS A 341 16.57 4.13 -8.85
N GLN A 342 15.63 3.65 -9.68
CA GLN A 342 15.20 4.36 -10.89
C GLN A 342 14.52 5.69 -10.55
N PHE A 343 13.60 5.71 -9.58
CA PHE A 343 12.95 6.93 -9.12
C PHE A 343 13.97 7.94 -8.56
N VAL A 344 14.88 7.46 -7.70
CA VAL A 344 15.89 8.31 -7.03
C VAL A 344 16.89 8.87 -8.03
N SER A 345 17.34 8.06 -9.00
CA SER A 345 18.29 8.52 -10.02
C SER A 345 17.66 9.44 -11.07
N GLY A 346 16.36 9.27 -11.33
CA GLY A 346 15.64 10.08 -12.32
C GLY A 346 15.08 11.39 -11.78
N LEU A 347 15.03 11.58 -10.44
CA LEU A 347 14.50 12.81 -9.86
C LEU A 347 15.50 13.96 -9.98
N GLU A 348 15.07 15.08 -10.57
CA GLU A 348 15.92 16.25 -10.81
C GLU A 348 15.29 17.52 -10.24
N ARG A 349 16.15 18.41 -9.74
CA ARG A 349 15.78 19.80 -9.42
C ARG A 349 15.70 20.60 -10.72
N LYS A 350 14.60 21.35 -10.91
CA LYS A 350 14.54 22.33 -11.99
C LYS A 350 15.56 23.43 -11.75
N LYS A 351 16.26 23.80 -12.78
CA LYS A 351 17.16 24.97 -12.78
C LYS A 351 16.37 26.26 -12.84
#